data_dab78972d2ebbc662ea28203fb6e7a88
#
_entry.id   dab78972d2ebbc662ea28203fb6e7a88
#
_cell.length_a   1.000
_cell.length_b   1.000
_cell.length_c   1.000
_cell.angle_alpha   90.00
_cell.angle_beta   90.00
_cell.angle_gamma   90.00
#
_symmetry.space_group_name_H-M   'P 1'
#
loop_
_entity.id
_entity.type
_entity.pdbx_description
1 polymer ?
#
loop_
_entity_poly.entity_id
_entity_poly.type
_entity_poly.pdbx_seq_one_letter_code
_entity_poly.pdbx_strand_id
1 'polypeptide(L)'
;YQNAQKKHKNNIILSRYAGPGSHRYPLGFSGDSVISWASLDFQPYFTSTASNIGYTWWSHDIGGHMQGYKDAELSLRWLQFGVFSPINRLHSSKSEFTSKEPWHFDAVIEQSMIDFLQLRHQLIPYLYSANLITASEGRALVEPLYYEYPMEEEAYQHRNQYLLGEQLMVAPITEKMNSLLQMGSVEVWFPEGTWYDFFNGQPYDGKVSLKVYREITEMPVFAKAGAIIPLDKNPLKKEEITSERKYFLEPMVSIFY
;
A
#
# COMPACT_ATOMS: atom_id res chain seq x y z
N TYR A 1 -18.69 2.10 -18.41
CA TYR A 1 -18.26 3.43 -18.03
C TYR A 1 -19.31 4.47 -18.39
N GLN A 2 -19.60 4.66 -19.68
CA GLN A 2 -20.57 5.67 -20.14
C GLN A 2 -21.96 5.54 -19.51
N ASN A 3 -22.45 4.31 -19.27
CA ASN A 3 -23.74 4.08 -18.61
C ASN A 3 -23.71 4.46 -17.12
N ALA A 4 -22.59 4.20 -16.43
CA ALA A 4 -22.41 4.65 -15.07
C ALA A 4 -22.33 6.19 -14.99
N GLN A 5 -21.65 6.82 -15.96
CA GLN A 5 -21.54 8.27 -16.07
C GLN A 5 -22.89 8.97 -16.26
N LYS A 6 -23.80 8.37 -17.04
CA LYS A 6 -25.15 8.91 -17.27
C LYS A 6 -26.04 8.87 -16.03
N LYS A 7 -25.84 7.86 -15.15
CA LYS A 7 -26.69 7.64 -13.97
C LYS A 7 -26.11 8.29 -12.68
N HIS A 8 -24.80 8.32 -12.55
CA HIS A 8 -24.09 8.76 -11.36
C HIS A 8 -22.90 9.64 -11.76
N LYS A 9 -22.72 10.76 -11.11
CA LYS A 9 -21.65 11.73 -11.43
C LYS A 9 -20.23 11.19 -11.18
N ASN A 10 -20.07 10.12 -10.41
CA ASN A 10 -18.79 9.52 -10.05
C ASN A 10 -18.73 8.09 -10.57
N ASN A 11 -17.78 7.81 -11.45
CA ASN A 11 -17.69 6.53 -12.15
C ASN A 11 -16.43 5.80 -11.76
N ILE A 12 -16.50 5.05 -10.66
CA ILE A 12 -15.45 4.10 -10.28
C ILE A 12 -15.88 2.73 -10.79
N ILE A 13 -15.05 2.13 -11.64
CA ILE A 13 -15.26 0.79 -12.18
C ILE A 13 -14.00 -0.02 -11.93
N LEU A 14 -14.13 -1.06 -11.13
CA LEU A 14 -13.10 -2.09 -10.98
C LEU A 14 -13.20 -3.07 -12.14
N SER A 15 -12.15 -3.20 -12.91
CA SER A 15 -12.09 -4.06 -14.08
C SER A 15 -10.87 -4.98 -14.04
N ARG A 16 -11.08 -6.26 -14.27
CA ARG A 16 -10.03 -7.23 -14.56
C ARG A 16 -9.71 -7.18 -16.05
N TYR A 17 -8.52 -7.59 -16.41
CA TYR A 17 -7.96 -7.57 -17.76
C TYR A 17 -7.67 -6.17 -18.28
N ALA A 18 -6.41 -5.94 -18.53
CA ALA A 18 -5.89 -4.69 -19.05
C ALA A 18 -5.29 -4.89 -20.45
N GLY A 19 -5.36 -3.85 -21.24
CA GLY A 19 -4.74 -3.76 -22.56
C GLY A 19 -4.52 -2.29 -22.93
N PRO A 20 -4.01 -1.99 -24.13
CA PRO A 20 -3.82 -0.61 -24.56
C PRO A 20 -5.10 0.22 -24.43
N GLY A 21 -5.01 1.35 -23.71
CA GLY A 21 -6.15 2.24 -23.48
C GLY A 21 -7.02 1.91 -22.25
N SER A 22 -6.79 0.80 -21.54
CA SER A 22 -7.58 0.43 -20.36
C SER A 22 -7.42 1.43 -19.20
N HIS A 23 -6.29 2.13 -19.12
CA HIS A 23 -6.03 3.18 -18.12
C HIS A 23 -7.02 4.36 -18.16
N ARG A 24 -7.80 4.49 -19.24
CA ARG A 24 -8.90 5.47 -19.31
C ARG A 24 -10.06 5.15 -18.37
N TYR A 25 -10.06 3.96 -17.78
CA TYR A 25 -11.05 3.48 -16.82
C TYR A 25 -10.32 3.29 -15.47
N PRO A 26 -10.72 4.03 -14.43
CA PRO A 26 -9.79 4.41 -13.36
C PRO A 26 -9.24 3.30 -12.48
N LEU A 27 -9.83 2.12 -12.45
CA LEU A 27 -9.43 1.11 -11.46
C LEU A 27 -9.14 -0.24 -12.10
N GLY A 28 -7.85 -0.58 -12.15
CA GLY A 28 -7.37 -1.91 -12.53
C GLY A 28 -7.29 -2.86 -11.34
N PHE A 29 -7.10 -4.15 -11.62
CA PHE A 29 -7.12 -5.21 -10.63
C PHE A 29 -6.23 -6.37 -11.07
N SER A 30 -5.43 -6.90 -10.16
CA SER A 30 -4.47 -7.99 -10.43
C SER A 30 -5.11 -9.33 -10.79
N GLY A 31 -6.39 -9.48 -10.58
CA GLY A 31 -7.10 -10.76 -10.72
C GLY A 31 -7.04 -11.61 -9.45
N ASP A 32 -7.67 -12.78 -9.52
CA ASP A 32 -7.76 -13.72 -8.42
C ASP A 32 -6.37 -14.28 -8.08
N SER A 33 -5.91 -14.04 -6.86
CA SER A 33 -4.59 -14.46 -6.39
C SER A 33 -4.68 -15.71 -5.54
N VAL A 34 -3.71 -16.61 -5.69
CA VAL A 34 -3.56 -17.77 -4.79
C VAL A 34 -3.09 -17.29 -3.41
N ILE A 35 -3.59 -17.89 -2.34
CA ILE A 35 -3.13 -17.63 -0.96
C ILE A 35 -1.73 -18.25 -0.81
N SER A 36 -0.68 -17.49 -1.08
CA SER A 36 0.71 -17.94 -0.99
C SER A 36 1.69 -16.77 -0.86
N TRP A 37 2.85 -17.06 -0.29
CA TRP A 37 3.96 -16.10 -0.20
C TRP A 37 4.47 -15.66 -1.59
N ALA A 38 4.52 -16.58 -2.55
CA ALA A 38 4.91 -16.26 -3.93
C ALA A 38 3.93 -15.27 -4.59
N SER A 39 2.63 -15.38 -4.29
CA SER A 39 1.65 -14.41 -4.77
C SER A 39 1.86 -13.05 -4.09
N LEU A 40 2.11 -13.02 -2.78
CA LEU A 40 2.42 -11.76 -2.08
C LEU A 40 3.69 -11.12 -2.64
N ASP A 41 4.75 -11.88 -2.88
CA ASP A 41 6.01 -11.34 -3.44
C ASP A 41 5.84 -10.69 -4.81
N PHE A 42 4.92 -11.20 -5.61
CA PHE A 42 4.62 -10.61 -6.92
C PHE A 42 3.79 -9.32 -6.85
N GLN A 43 2.94 -9.13 -5.83
CA GLN A 43 1.97 -8.04 -5.81
C GLN A 43 2.56 -6.62 -5.71
N PRO A 44 3.60 -6.32 -4.91
CA PRO A 44 4.18 -4.98 -4.88
C PRO A 44 4.76 -4.58 -6.23
N TYR A 45 5.51 -5.46 -6.87
CA TYR A 45 6.04 -5.28 -8.22
C TYR A 45 4.92 -5.05 -9.24
N PHE A 46 3.88 -5.88 -9.22
CA PHE A 46 2.75 -5.75 -10.14
C PHE A 46 1.98 -4.45 -9.91
N THR A 47 1.78 -4.05 -8.65
CA THR A 47 1.08 -2.82 -8.29
C THR A 47 1.84 -1.58 -8.76
N SER A 48 3.14 -1.52 -8.53
CA SER A 48 3.96 -0.37 -8.95
C SER A 48 4.10 -0.29 -10.47
N THR A 49 4.33 -1.41 -11.15
CA THR A 49 4.51 -1.44 -12.61
C THR A 49 3.21 -1.27 -13.39
N ALA A 50 2.04 -1.37 -12.77
CA ALA A 50 0.78 -0.99 -13.40
C ALA A 50 0.78 0.47 -13.86
N SER A 51 1.56 1.34 -13.23
CA SER A 51 1.79 2.73 -13.63
C SER A 51 2.43 2.85 -15.02
N ASN A 52 3.24 1.88 -15.47
CA ASN A 52 3.88 1.88 -16.79
C ASN A 52 2.88 1.88 -17.95
N ILE A 53 1.67 1.41 -17.70
CA ILE A 53 0.57 1.42 -18.69
C ILE A 53 -0.53 2.42 -18.32
N GLY A 54 -0.24 3.35 -17.40
CA GLY A 54 -1.09 4.46 -17.01
C GLY A 54 -2.13 4.15 -15.95
N TYR A 55 -2.09 3.00 -15.27
CA TYR A 55 -2.94 2.76 -14.12
C TYR A 55 -2.40 3.49 -12.90
N THR A 56 -3.17 4.44 -12.39
CA THR A 56 -2.88 5.17 -11.16
C THR A 56 -3.55 4.52 -9.94
N TRP A 57 -4.66 3.83 -10.17
CA TRP A 57 -5.37 3.06 -9.15
C TRP A 57 -5.36 1.59 -9.51
N TRP A 58 -4.71 0.81 -8.65
CA TRP A 58 -4.58 -0.62 -8.80
C TRP A 58 -5.03 -1.34 -7.54
N SER A 59 -5.83 -2.39 -7.70
CA SER A 59 -6.30 -3.25 -6.61
C SER A 59 -5.65 -4.61 -6.69
N HIS A 60 -5.42 -5.22 -5.54
CA HIS A 60 -5.07 -6.63 -5.41
C HIS A 60 -5.94 -7.29 -4.33
N ASP A 61 -5.96 -8.62 -4.30
CA ASP A 61 -6.73 -9.38 -3.31
C ASP A 61 -5.89 -9.53 -2.04
N ILE A 62 -6.08 -8.62 -1.08
CA ILE A 62 -5.34 -8.63 0.18
C ILE A 62 -5.61 -9.93 0.94
N GLY A 63 -4.53 -10.67 1.20
CA GLY A 63 -4.54 -11.98 1.83
C GLY A 63 -4.74 -13.16 0.86
N GLY A 64 -4.86 -12.88 -0.45
CA GLY A 64 -5.12 -13.87 -1.49
C GLY A 64 -6.59 -14.28 -1.59
N HIS A 65 -7.08 -14.55 -2.81
CA HIS A 65 -8.48 -14.81 -3.09
C HIS A 65 -8.86 -16.28 -2.88
N MET A 66 -8.11 -17.21 -3.44
CA MET A 66 -8.49 -18.62 -3.52
C MET A 66 -7.32 -19.57 -3.36
N GLN A 67 -7.63 -20.85 -3.21
CA GLN A 67 -6.66 -21.93 -3.03
C GLN A 67 -5.70 -21.68 -1.86
N GLY A 68 -4.75 -22.58 -1.62
CA GLY A 68 -3.86 -22.46 -0.47
C GLY A 68 -4.60 -22.66 0.86
N TYR A 69 -4.02 -22.15 1.92
CA TYR A 69 -4.57 -22.21 3.27
C TYR A 69 -4.34 -20.88 3.99
N LYS A 70 -5.16 -20.62 4.99
CA LYS A 70 -5.05 -19.42 5.81
C LYS A 70 -3.74 -19.44 6.62
N ASP A 71 -2.92 -18.44 6.41
CA ASP A 71 -1.67 -18.18 7.12
C ASP A 71 -1.78 -16.80 7.75
N ALA A 72 -1.63 -16.73 9.08
CA ALA A 72 -1.84 -15.50 9.85
C ALA A 72 -0.77 -14.45 9.52
N GLU A 73 0.50 -14.86 9.44
CA GLU A 73 1.60 -13.97 9.07
C GLU A 73 1.44 -13.45 7.64
N LEU A 74 1.18 -14.34 6.68
CA LEU A 74 0.94 -13.96 5.29
C LEU A 74 -0.21 -12.95 5.18
N SER A 75 -1.31 -13.20 5.90
CA SER A 75 -2.48 -12.33 5.87
C SER A 75 -2.16 -10.93 6.42
N LEU A 76 -1.42 -10.85 7.52
CA LEU A 76 -1.00 -9.58 8.11
C LEU A 76 0.02 -8.85 7.21
N ARG A 77 1.06 -9.52 6.71
CA ARG A 77 2.05 -8.92 5.80
C ARG A 77 1.38 -8.37 4.53
N TRP A 78 0.40 -9.10 3.99
CA TRP A 78 -0.35 -8.63 2.84
C TRP A 78 -1.24 -7.43 3.16
N LEU A 79 -1.86 -7.39 4.36
CA LEU A 79 -2.60 -6.22 4.81
C LEU A 79 -1.69 -5.00 5.02
N GLN A 80 -0.53 -5.18 5.65
CA GLN A 80 0.47 -4.14 5.81
C GLN A 80 0.82 -3.49 4.46
N PHE A 81 1.16 -4.30 3.47
CA PHE A 81 1.35 -3.82 2.09
C PHE A 81 0.08 -3.14 1.54
N GLY A 82 -1.10 -3.73 1.77
CA GLY A 82 -2.39 -3.20 1.31
C GLY A 82 -2.72 -1.81 1.85
N VAL A 83 -2.29 -1.49 3.07
CA VAL A 83 -2.48 -0.15 3.68
C VAL A 83 -1.74 0.93 2.90
N PHE A 84 -0.58 0.60 2.34
CA PHE A 84 0.23 1.49 1.51
C PHE A 84 0.05 1.24 -0.01
N SER A 85 -1.07 0.64 -0.40
CA SER A 85 -1.47 0.44 -1.80
C SER A 85 -2.56 1.45 -2.20
N PRO A 86 -2.81 1.67 -3.49
CA PRO A 86 -3.89 2.57 -3.93
C PRO A 86 -5.26 2.15 -3.40
N ILE A 87 -5.59 0.88 -3.49
CA ILE A 87 -6.87 0.32 -3.02
C ILE A 87 -6.62 -0.69 -1.90
N ASN A 88 -7.21 -0.42 -0.74
CA ASN A 88 -7.22 -1.36 0.39
C ASN A 88 -8.53 -2.17 0.36
N ARG A 89 -8.44 -3.44 -0.04
CA ARG A 89 -9.59 -4.32 -0.18
C ARG A 89 -9.24 -5.72 0.29
N LEU A 90 -9.69 -6.10 1.48
CA LEU A 90 -9.67 -7.49 1.93
C LEU A 90 -10.58 -8.32 1.03
N HIS A 91 -10.10 -9.44 0.51
CA HIS A 91 -10.86 -10.27 -0.39
C HIS A 91 -10.56 -11.76 -0.19
N SER A 92 -11.60 -12.58 -0.34
CA SER A 92 -11.50 -14.03 -0.27
C SER A 92 -12.62 -14.70 -1.08
N SER A 93 -12.48 -15.98 -1.35
CA SER A 93 -13.59 -16.81 -1.81
C SER A 93 -14.67 -16.91 -0.72
N LYS A 94 -15.87 -17.31 -1.10
CA LYS A 94 -16.98 -17.55 -0.15
C LYS A 94 -16.70 -18.81 0.68
N SER A 95 -15.79 -18.70 1.64
CA SER A 95 -15.40 -19.78 2.55
C SER A 95 -14.99 -19.21 3.90
N GLU A 96 -15.55 -19.74 4.97
CA GLU A 96 -15.17 -19.38 6.34
C GLU A 96 -13.70 -19.69 6.63
N PHE A 97 -13.12 -20.69 5.98
CA PHE A 97 -11.72 -21.08 6.14
C PHE A 97 -10.74 -20.10 5.53
N THR A 98 -11.20 -19.17 4.69
CA THR A 98 -10.36 -18.16 4.03
C THR A 98 -10.75 -16.73 4.39
N SER A 99 -11.57 -16.55 5.42
CA SER A 99 -11.98 -15.23 5.94
C SER A 99 -10.76 -14.38 6.35
N LYS A 100 -10.85 -13.07 6.12
CA LYS A 100 -9.74 -12.11 6.29
C LYS A 100 -10.02 -11.07 7.37
N GLU A 101 -11.16 -11.13 8.01
CA GLU A 101 -11.53 -10.19 9.05
C GLU A 101 -10.62 -10.34 10.27
N PRO A 102 -10.20 -9.25 10.93
CA PRO A 102 -9.25 -9.28 12.04
C PRO A 102 -9.61 -10.28 13.14
N TRP A 103 -10.87 -10.35 13.55
CA TRP A 103 -11.38 -11.22 14.62
C TRP A 103 -11.33 -12.73 14.32
N HIS A 104 -10.88 -13.13 13.15
CA HIS A 104 -10.64 -14.53 12.79
C HIS A 104 -9.18 -14.98 13.00
N PHE A 105 -8.35 -14.14 13.60
CA PHE A 105 -6.95 -14.40 13.90
C PHE A 105 -6.69 -14.39 15.40
N ASP A 106 -5.47 -14.72 15.83
CA ASP A 106 -5.07 -14.55 17.23
C ASP A 106 -4.98 -13.07 17.63
N ALA A 107 -4.94 -12.80 18.93
CA ALA A 107 -5.03 -11.45 19.46
C ALA A 107 -3.91 -10.49 18.98
N VAL A 108 -2.70 -11.01 18.72
CA VAL A 108 -1.58 -10.19 18.26
C VAL A 108 -1.81 -9.75 16.81
N ILE A 109 -2.19 -10.70 15.97
CA ILE A 109 -2.50 -10.43 14.55
C ILE A 109 -3.74 -9.56 14.43
N GLU A 110 -4.81 -9.86 15.20
CA GLU A 110 -6.04 -9.07 15.22
C GLU A 110 -5.74 -7.60 15.56
N GLN A 111 -5.02 -7.35 16.66
CA GLN A 111 -4.70 -5.98 17.07
C GLN A 111 -3.85 -5.26 16.02
N SER A 112 -2.84 -5.93 15.49
CA SER A 112 -2.00 -5.35 14.44
C SER A 112 -2.79 -5.02 13.15
N MET A 113 -3.71 -5.90 12.75
CA MET A 113 -4.60 -5.62 11.60
C MET A 113 -5.48 -4.40 11.88
N ILE A 114 -6.01 -4.27 13.08
CA ILE A 114 -6.82 -3.11 13.49
C ILE A 114 -5.99 -1.83 13.42
N ASP A 115 -4.78 -1.83 13.96
CA ASP A 115 -3.89 -0.66 13.98
C ASP A 115 -3.53 -0.21 12.55
N PHE A 116 -3.20 -1.15 11.66
CA PHE A 116 -2.92 -0.85 10.26
C PHE A 116 -4.16 -0.36 9.49
N LEU A 117 -5.34 -0.91 9.75
CA LEU A 117 -6.59 -0.40 9.14
C LEU A 117 -6.93 1.01 9.64
N GLN A 118 -6.67 1.31 10.91
CA GLN A 118 -6.81 2.67 11.45
C GLN A 118 -5.79 3.62 10.79
N LEU A 119 -4.53 3.20 10.64
CA LEU A 119 -3.52 3.95 9.92
C LEU A 119 -3.95 4.24 8.47
N ARG A 120 -4.58 3.28 7.79
CA ARG A 120 -5.16 3.52 6.45
C ARG A 120 -6.14 4.68 6.44
N HIS A 121 -7.00 4.78 7.45
CA HIS A 121 -7.91 5.91 7.60
C HIS A 121 -7.17 7.22 7.90
N GLN A 122 -6.14 7.19 8.75
CA GLN A 122 -5.30 8.35 9.02
C GLN A 122 -4.60 8.87 7.76
N LEU A 123 -4.20 7.98 6.85
CA LEU A 123 -3.53 8.32 5.58
C LEU A 123 -4.46 8.92 4.51
N ILE A 124 -5.78 8.99 4.72
CA ILE A 124 -6.73 9.52 3.72
C ILE A 124 -6.35 10.92 3.22
N PRO A 125 -5.97 11.90 4.07
CA PRO A 125 -5.56 13.22 3.59
C PRO A 125 -4.32 13.17 2.69
N TYR A 126 -3.33 12.38 3.04
CA TYR A 126 -2.14 12.17 2.24
C TYR A 126 -2.47 11.55 0.87
N LEU A 127 -3.22 10.46 0.89
CA LEU A 127 -3.65 9.77 -0.33
C LEU A 127 -4.52 10.63 -1.23
N TYR A 128 -5.41 11.45 -0.64
CA TYR A 128 -6.24 12.38 -1.38
C TYR A 128 -5.38 13.45 -2.06
N SER A 129 -4.43 14.04 -1.34
CA SER A 129 -3.51 15.05 -1.90
C SER A 129 -2.66 14.48 -3.03
N ALA A 130 -2.11 13.27 -2.87
CA ALA A 130 -1.37 12.58 -3.92
C ALA A 130 -2.24 12.28 -5.16
N ASN A 131 -3.52 11.92 -4.95
CA ASN A 131 -4.45 11.72 -6.06
C ASN A 131 -4.83 13.05 -6.80
N LEU A 132 -4.78 14.19 -6.13
CA LEU A 132 -4.94 15.48 -6.81
C LEU A 132 -3.75 15.74 -7.75
N ILE A 133 -2.53 15.43 -7.34
CA ILE A 133 -1.33 15.49 -8.19
C ILE A 133 -1.47 14.53 -9.37
N THR A 134 -1.95 13.31 -9.12
CA THR A 134 -2.28 12.35 -10.19
C THR A 134 -3.24 12.97 -11.22
N ALA A 135 -4.29 13.62 -10.78
CA ALA A 135 -5.30 14.20 -11.66
C ALA A 135 -4.80 15.42 -12.45
N SER A 136 -3.92 16.24 -11.87
CA SER A 136 -3.41 17.49 -12.48
C SER A 136 -2.18 17.27 -13.35
N GLU A 137 -1.30 16.34 -12.97
CA GLU A 137 0.02 16.16 -13.57
C GLU A 137 0.19 14.79 -14.26
N GLY A 138 -0.74 13.85 -14.05
CA GLY A 138 -0.67 12.50 -14.59
C GLY A 138 0.31 11.59 -13.85
N ARG A 139 0.84 12.02 -12.72
CA ARG A 139 1.75 11.23 -11.87
C ARG A 139 0.99 10.10 -11.17
N ALA A 140 1.52 8.89 -11.19
CA ALA A 140 0.86 7.76 -10.53
C ALA A 140 0.94 7.87 -8.99
N LEU A 141 -0.08 7.35 -8.30
CA LEU A 141 -0.08 7.30 -6.82
C LEU A 141 1.00 6.37 -6.29
N VAL A 142 1.25 5.26 -6.99
CA VAL A 142 2.32 4.30 -6.69
C VAL A 142 3.24 4.22 -7.90
N GLU A 143 4.52 4.46 -7.69
CA GLU A 143 5.53 4.47 -8.73
C GLU A 143 6.69 3.54 -8.39
N PRO A 144 7.21 2.76 -9.35
CA PRO A 144 8.47 2.05 -9.15
C PRO A 144 9.62 3.06 -8.99
N LEU A 145 10.65 2.68 -8.25
CA LEU A 145 11.77 3.58 -7.91
C LEU A 145 12.45 4.19 -9.15
N TYR A 146 12.49 3.47 -10.27
CA TYR A 146 13.17 3.95 -11.48
C TYR A 146 12.47 5.15 -12.15
N TYR A 147 11.28 5.57 -11.71
CA TYR A 147 10.67 6.81 -12.17
C TYR A 147 11.43 8.04 -11.66
N GLU A 148 11.88 7.99 -10.40
CA GLU A 148 12.67 9.06 -9.78
C GLU A 148 14.18 8.85 -10.00
N TYR A 149 14.62 7.58 -10.07
CA TYR A 149 16.02 7.20 -10.12
C TYR A 149 16.35 6.33 -11.33
N PRO A 150 16.10 6.82 -12.57
CA PRO A 150 16.21 6.00 -13.78
C PRO A 150 17.65 5.57 -14.13
N MET A 151 18.66 6.25 -13.56
CA MET A 151 20.07 5.96 -13.81
C MET A 151 20.71 5.08 -12.74
N GLU A 152 19.96 4.73 -11.69
CA GLU A 152 20.44 3.88 -10.60
C GLU A 152 20.00 2.44 -10.83
N GLU A 153 20.96 1.50 -10.86
CA GLU A 153 20.68 0.09 -11.11
C GLU A 153 19.86 -0.53 -9.98
N GLU A 154 20.10 -0.09 -8.75
CA GLU A 154 19.38 -0.51 -7.56
C GLU A 154 17.89 -0.24 -7.64
N ALA A 155 17.47 0.82 -8.34
CA ALA A 155 16.05 1.13 -8.56
C ALA A 155 15.31 0.05 -9.36
N TYR A 156 16.04 -0.72 -10.15
CA TYR A 156 15.50 -1.86 -10.91
C TYR A 156 15.65 -3.19 -10.16
N GLN A 157 16.69 -3.33 -9.34
CA GLN A 157 16.94 -4.54 -8.57
C GLN A 157 15.95 -4.70 -7.41
N HIS A 158 15.60 -3.61 -6.72
CA HIS A 158 14.66 -3.59 -5.59
C HIS A 158 13.20 -3.46 -6.06
N ARG A 159 12.77 -4.39 -6.92
CA ARG A 159 11.49 -4.34 -7.65
C ARG A 159 10.24 -4.24 -6.77
N ASN A 160 10.29 -4.74 -5.55
CA ASN A 160 9.16 -4.73 -4.60
C ASN A 160 9.11 -3.45 -3.76
N GLN A 161 10.15 -2.63 -3.81
CA GLN A 161 10.20 -1.32 -3.20
C GLN A 161 9.63 -0.28 -4.15
N TYR A 162 8.82 0.65 -3.64
CA TYR A 162 8.13 1.63 -4.47
C TYR A 162 7.92 2.95 -3.73
N LEU A 163 7.60 3.99 -4.48
CA LEU A 163 7.16 5.27 -3.94
C LEU A 163 5.63 5.30 -3.85
N LEU A 164 5.10 5.75 -2.72
CA LEU A 164 3.69 6.07 -2.52
C LEU A 164 3.56 7.59 -2.44
N GLY A 165 3.02 8.22 -3.49
CA GLY A 165 3.16 9.66 -3.68
C GLY A 165 4.63 10.07 -3.74
N GLU A 166 4.93 11.34 -3.44
CA GLU A 166 6.29 11.88 -3.54
C GLU A 166 7.12 11.74 -2.27
N GLN A 167 6.48 11.42 -1.14
CA GLN A 167 7.06 11.59 0.19
C GLN A 167 7.40 10.27 0.89
N LEU A 168 6.73 9.19 0.54
CA LEU A 168 6.89 7.89 1.19
C LEU A 168 7.53 6.86 0.27
N MET A 169 8.49 6.12 0.82
CA MET A 169 9.08 4.94 0.21
C MET A 169 8.66 3.71 1.02
N VAL A 170 8.15 2.70 0.35
CA VAL A 170 7.56 1.51 0.95
C VAL A 170 8.34 0.27 0.51
N ALA A 171 8.75 -0.55 1.46
CA ALA A 171 9.48 -1.80 1.21
C ALA A 171 8.79 -2.99 1.90
N PRO A 172 7.76 -3.59 1.28
CA PRO A 172 6.99 -4.66 1.90
C PRO A 172 7.84 -5.89 2.21
N ILE A 173 7.58 -6.52 3.36
CA ILE A 173 8.13 -7.83 3.69
C ILE A 173 7.25 -8.87 3.00
N THR A 174 7.81 -9.59 2.03
CA THR A 174 7.10 -10.55 1.18
C THR A 174 7.53 -12.00 1.40
N GLU A 175 8.37 -12.23 2.39
CA GLU A 175 8.84 -13.54 2.81
C GLU A 175 8.45 -13.82 4.26
N LYS A 176 8.35 -15.10 4.58
CA LYS A 176 8.07 -15.55 5.93
C LYS A 176 9.19 -15.14 6.89
N MET A 177 8.82 -14.76 8.11
CA MET A 177 9.79 -14.41 9.15
C MET A 177 10.79 -15.55 9.45
N ASN A 178 11.98 -15.16 9.85
CA ASN A 178 12.96 -16.09 10.38
C ASN A 178 12.48 -16.68 11.70
N SER A 179 12.36 -18.00 11.79
CA SER A 179 11.81 -18.69 12.96
C SER A 179 12.66 -18.57 14.23
N LEU A 180 13.96 -18.32 14.11
CA LEU A 180 14.85 -18.13 15.26
C LEU A 180 14.84 -16.67 15.75
N LEU A 181 14.85 -15.72 14.83
CA LEU A 181 14.85 -14.29 15.16
C LEU A 181 13.46 -13.76 15.48
N GLN A 182 12.40 -14.46 15.03
CA GLN A 182 11.01 -14.02 15.09
C GLN A 182 10.80 -12.65 14.41
N MET A 183 11.60 -12.38 13.37
CA MET A 183 11.57 -11.14 12.61
C MET A 183 11.46 -11.42 11.11
N GLY A 184 10.64 -10.64 10.42
CA GLY A 184 10.65 -10.53 8.97
C GLY A 184 11.77 -9.60 8.52
N SER A 185 12.24 -9.75 7.29
CA SER A 185 13.29 -8.89 6.74
C SER A 185 13.06 -8.60 5.27
N VAL A 186 13.61 -7.48 4.83
CA VAL A 186 13.65 -7.08 3.42
C VAL A 186 14.92 -6.28 3.16
N GLU A 187 15.48 -6.43 1.97
CA GLU A 187 16.54 -5.53 1.51
C GLU A 187 15.93 -4.22 1.02
N VAL A 188 16.43 -3.11 1.54
CA VAL A 188 15.98 -1.76 1.22
C VAL A 188 17.15 -0.98 0.66
N TRP A 189 16.98 -0.46 -0.54
CA TRP A 189 17.87 0.55 -1.08
C TRP A 189 17.39 1.93 -0.68
N PHE A 190 18.28 2.71 -0.07
CA PHE A 190 18.04 4.12 0.25
C PHE A 190 18.70 5.00 -0.81
N PRO A 191 17.92 5.68 -1.66
CA PRO A 191 18.45 6.67 -2.61
C PRO A 191 19.16 7.82 -1.89
N GLU A 192 19.90 8.65 -2.64
CA GLU A 192 20.63 9.80 -2.11
C GLU A 192 19.73 10.70 -1.24
N GLY A 193 20.25 11.14 -0.10
CA GLY A 193 19.56 11.96 0.90
C GLY A 193 19.38 11.22 2.22
N THR A 194 18.64 11.81 3.13
CA THR A 194 18.28 11.20 4.41
C THR A 194 16.84 10.72 4.37
N TRP A 195 16.62 9.53 4.90
CA TRP A 195 15.31 8.90 5.01
C TRP A 195 15.00 8.62 6.46
N TYR A 196 13.77 8.78 6.86
CA TYR A 196 13.32 8.53 8.23
C TYR A 196 12.30 7.40 8.26
N ASP A 197 12.49 6.44 9.16
CA ASP A 197 11.44 5.45 9.43
C ASP A 197 10.14 6.17 9.80
N PHE A 198 9.07 5.83 9.11
CA PHE A 198 7.78 6.50 9.26
C PHE A 198 7.17 6.29 10.65
N PHE A 199 7.45 5.14 11.30
CA PHE A 199 6.84 4.77 12.58
C PHE A 199 7.62 5.25 13.79
N ASN A 200 8.95 5.27 13.73
CA ASN A 200 9.78 5.55 14.89
C ASN A 200 10.77 6.73 14.71
N GLY A 201 10.83 7.28 13.48
CA GLY A 201 11.70 8.43 13.18
C GLY A 201 13.19 8.11 13.08
N GLN A 202 13.60 6.84 13.06
CA GLN A 202 15.00 6.44 12.90
C GLN A 202 15.54 6.93 11.56
N PRO A 203 16.65 7.71 11.53
CA PRO A 203 17.26 8.16 10.29
C PRO A 203 18.09 7.07 9.62
N TYR A 204 18.09 7.10 8.29
CA TYR A 204 18.89 6.28 7.40
C TYR A 204 19.57 7.18 6.37
N ASP A 205 20.88 7.07 6.26
CA ASP A 205 21.64 7.77 5.22
C ASP A 205 21.49 7.04 3.89
N GLY A 206 21.36 7.80 2.80
CA GLY A 206 21.20 7.28 1.46
C GLY A 206 22.47 6.72 0.82
N LYS A 207 22.34 6.27 -0.44
CA LYS A 207 23.36 5.57 -1.25
C LYS A 207 23.82 4.25 -0.64
N VAL A 208 22.91 3.52 0.00
CA VAL A 208 23.20 2.23 0.63
C VAL A 208 22.01 1.30 0.52
N SER A 209 22.30 0.02 0.34
CA SER A 209 21.31 -1.06 0.52
C SER A 209 21.53 -1.72 1.87
N LEU A 210 20.48 -1.84 2.65
CA LEU A 210 20.52 -2.41 3.99
C LEU A 210 19.45 -3.49 4.13
N LYS A 211 19.78 -4.56 4.82
CA LYS A 211 18.79 -5.54 5.26
C LYS A 211 18.09 -5.02 6.51
N VAL A 212 16.83 -4.68 6.37
CA VAL A 212 15.99 -4.14 7.44
C VAL A 212 15.15 -5.27 8.04
N TYR A 213 15.13 -5.35 9.38
CA TYR A 213 14.38 -6.33 10.14
C TYR A 213 13.19 -5.66 10.84
N ARG A 214 12.04 -6.34 10.88
CA ARG A 214 10.83 -5.86 11.56
C ARG A 214 10.12 -7.01 12.26
N GLU A 215 9.59 -6.71 13.43
CA GLU A 215 8.63 -7.60 14.07
C GLU A 215 7.38 -7.80 13.19
N ILE A 216 6.55 -8.76 13.56
CA ILE A 216 5.34 -9.07 12.77
C ILE A 216 4.36 -7.89 12.75
N THR A 217 4.35 -7.07 13.80
CA THR A 217 3.50 -5.88 13.95
C THR A 217 4.04 -4.64 13.24
N GLU A 218 5.17 -4.73 12.55
CA GLU A 218 5.85 -3.61 11.93
C GLU A 218 6.06 -3.84 10.42
N MET A 219 6.19 -2.75 9.68
CA MET A 219 6.49 -2.74 8.24
C MET A 219 7.50 -1.64 7.90
N PRO A 220 8.50 -1.90 7.03
CA PRO A 220 9.42 -0.88 6.56
C PRO A 220 8.73 0.13 5.65
N VAL A 221 8.58 1.35 6.15
CA VAL A 221 8.11 2.53 5.40
C VAL A 221 8.98 3.70 5.80
N PHE A 222 9.42 4.48 4.83
CA PHE A 222 10.36 5.57 5.05
C PHE A 222 9.85 6.87 4.44
N ALA A 223 10.01 7.96 5.18
CA ALA A 223 9.72 9.30 4.70
C ALA A 223 11.02 9.99 4.29
N LYS A 224 10.99 10.72 3.18
CA LYS A 224 12.13 11.54 2.74
C LYS A 224 12.34 12.70 3.70
N ALA A 225 13.59 13.13 3.92
CA ALA A 225 13.88 14.34 4.70
C ALA A 225 13.11 15.55 4.16
N GLY A 226 12.47 16.29 5.05
CA GLY A 226 11.59 17.41 4.71
C GLY A 226 10.17 17.01 4.27
N ALA A 227 9.83 15.72 4.31
CA ALA A 227 8.48 15.25 3.96
C ALA A 227 7.42 15.78 4.94
N ILE A 228 6.27 16.15 4.40
CA ILE A 228 5.08 16.55 5.16
C ILE A 228 3.98 15.54 4.85
N ILE A 229 3.64 14.72 5.82
CA ILE A 229 2.63 13.67 5.70
C ILE A 229 1.39 14.08 6.49
N PRO A 230 0.34 14.61 5.86
CA PRO A 230 -0.90 14.94 6.55
C PRO A 230 -1.65 13.65 6.92
N LEU A 231 -1.97 13.53 8.21
CA LEU A 231 -2.73 12.40 8.76
C LEU A 231 -4.03 12.89 9.40
N ASP A 232 -5.09 12.09 9.34
CA ASP A 232 -6.31 12.34 10.11
C ASP A 232 -6.07 11.94 11.57
N LYS A 233 -6.30 12.87 12.49
CA LYS A 233 -6.15 12.65 13.93
C LYS A 233 -7.19 11.70 14.52
N ASN A 234 -8.36 11.61 13.89
CA ASN A 234 -9.53 10.90 14.42
C ASN A 234 -10.03 9.79 13.46
N PRO A 235 -9.27 8.72 13.23
CA PRO A 235 -9.64 7.68 12.27
C PRO A 235 -10.92 6.92 12.63
N LEU A 236 -11.38 7.02 13.88
CA LEU A 236 -12.55 6.31 14.43
C LEU A 236 -13.81 7.17 14.54
N LYS A 237 -13.85 8.38 13.99
CA LYS A 237 -15.10 9.17 14.00
C LYS A 237 -16.22 8.37 13.34
N LYS A 238 -17.12 7.84 14.18
CA LYS A 238 -18.39 7.19 13.80
C LYS A 238 -19.44 8.20 13.34
N GLU A 239 -19.10 9.10 12.45
CA GLU A 239 -20.11 9.91 11.82
C GLU A 239 -20.62 9.18 10.57
N GLU A 240 -21.92 9.12 10.37
CA GLU A 240 -22.55 8.51 9.22
C GLU A 240 -21.92 9.01 7.92
N ILE A 241 -21.57 8.11 7.03
CA ILE A 241 -21.10 8.44 5.68
C ILE A 241 -22.32 8.93 4.90
N THR A 242 -22.61 10.22 5.00
CA THR A 242 -23.62 10.87 4.18
C THR A 242 -22.96 11.49 2.93
N SER A 243 -23.71 11.61 1.85
CA SER A 243 -23.25 12.22 0.59
C SER A 243 -22.87 13.71 0.71
N GLU A 244 -23.11 14.32 1.86
CA GLU A 244 -22.84 15.74 2.15
C GLU A 244 -21.64 15.94 3.07
N ARG A 245 -20.84 14.94 3.36
CA ARG A 245 -19.70 15.06 4.27
C ARG A 245 -18.68 16.07 3.75
N LYS A 246 -18.64 17.21 4.40
CA LYS A 246 -17.45 18.06 4.44
C LYS A 246 -16.47 17.40 5.41
N TYR A 247 -15.40 16.80 4.88
CA TYR A 247 -14.31 16.32 5.72
C TYR A 247 -13.63 17.51 6.39
N PHE A 248 -14.02 17.81 7.61
CA PHE A 248 -13.19 18.62 8.49
C PHE A 248 -12.09 17.69 9.02
N LEU A 249 -11.02 17.56 8.26
CA LEU A 249 -9.82 16.92 8.71
C LEU A 249 -9.20 17.81 9.78
N GLU A 250 -9.06 17.31 10.98
CA GLU A 250 -8.09 17.88 11.94
C GLU A 250 -6.73 17.27 11.57
N PRO A 251 -5.92 17.90 10.74
CA PRO A 251 -4.70 17.31 10.27
C PRO A 251 -3.70 17.20 11.42
N MET A 252 -3.25 16.01 11.70
CA MET A 252 -1.96 15.81 12.34
C MET A 252 -0.92 15.81 11.22
N VAL A 253 0.06 16.70 11.30
CA VAL A 253 1.14 16.79 10.33
C VAL A 253 2.37 16.14 10.94
N SER A 254 2.83 15.05 10.35
CA SER A 254 4.15 14.48 10.67
C SER A 254 5.19 15.16 9.78
N ILE A 255 6.13 15.87 10.40
CA ILE A 255 7.25 16.52 9.71
C ILE A 255 8.50 15.69 9.99
N PHE A 256 9.15 15.26 8.94
CA PHE A 256 10.42 14.52 8.99
C PHE A 256 11.55 15.46 8.57
N TYR A 257 12.45 15.78 9.51
CA TYR A 257 13.57 16.72 9.31
C TYR A 257 14.80 16.01 8.78
#